data_e1f9a42bb8b9724beedda0fed45bed0f
#
_entry.id   e1f9a42bb8b9724beedda0fed45bed0f
#
_cell.length_a   1.000
_cell.length_b   1.000
_cell.length_c   1.000
_cell.angle_alpha   90.00
_cell.angle_beta   90.00
_cell.angle_gamma   90.00
#
_symmetry.space_group_name_H-M   'P 1'
#
loop_
_entity.id
_entity.type
_entity.pdbx_description
1 polymer ?
#
loop_
_entity_poly.entity_id
_entity_poly.type
_entity_poly.pdbx_seq_one_letter_code
_entity_poly.pdbx_strand_id
1 'polypeptide(L)'
;MISKERKASFYSLSFVGTHVHKLKANESNSPLSTKIVSRAPDLLIEGLSKGVFYEAGKEKFVIVNYEIHAKYILILFNFTTDRYSDPTYYDEKSNKRNQITKLNSERMEFSCHVMIKRSLVNGESEMIVEKVSGFSKARLTNLINKAFRESKSKHPKDFEYNHPDGSKDTRGNPRKCKFKFTVRVDGVPSSQMKNDIENGKISGLELVSRKKFKKWDQHGHFIEKSTHVKLDFNAPSGTRMDNLKVFLGSIKKDKPDLDHAKLRFTPPGQTKGTESAEFDLSDSDPTNCEYYNKTASLNYSADNTSYTDIINDIKNSMKYHLRIT
;
A
#
# COMPACT_ATOMS: atom_id res chain seq x y z
N MET A 1 23.96 10.06 -22.06
CA MET A 1 22.73 9.34 -21.66
C MET A 1 22.31 9.89 -20.30
N ILE A 2 21.22 10.65 -20.21
CA ILE A 2 20.72 11.15 -18.94
C ILE A 2 20.05 9.95 -18.28
N SER A 3 20.62 9.44 -17.20
CA SER A 3 20.02 8.42 -16.37
C SER A 3 18.70 8.96 -15.83
N LYS A 4 17.57 8.47 -16.33
CA LYS A 4 16.27 8.79 -15.75
C LYS A 4 16.16 8.02 -14.44
N GLU A 5 16.26 8.77 -13.35
CA GLU A 5 16.19 8.23 -11.99
C GLU A 5 14.79 7.68 -11.73
N ARG A 6 14.66 6.36 -11.54
CA ARG A 6 13.44 5.75 -11.01
C ARG A 6 13.48 5.74 -9.49
N LYS A 7 12.32 5.90 -8.89
CA LYS A 7 12.17 5.89 -7.43
C LYS A 7 11.42 4.64 -6.98
N ALA A 8 11.69 4.20 -5.77
CA ALA A 8 10.92 3.18 -5.10
C ALA A 8 10.46 3.67 -3.73
N SER A 9 9.33 3.17 -3.27
CA SER A 9 8.78 3.43 -1.94
C SER A 9 8.88 2.19 -1.07
N PHE A 10 9.11 2.38 0.22
CA PHE A 10 9.17 1.30 1.20
C PHE A 10 7.83 1.16 1.92
N TYR A 11 7.45 -0.09 2.14
CA TYR A 11 6.23 -0.46 2.85
C TYR A 11 6.52 -1.55 3.87
N SER A 12 5.73 -1.56 4.95
CA SER A 12 5.54 -2.71 5.81
C SER A 12 4.31 -3.48 5.34
N LEU A 13 4.43 -4.77 5.21
CA LEU A 13 3.37 -5.68 4.80
C LEU A 13 2.99 -6.56 5.97
N SER A 14 1.87 -6.26 6.62
CA SER A 14 1.33 -7.04 7.74
C SER A 14 0.38 -8.10 7.21
N PHE A 15 0.58 -9.35 7.64
CA PHE A 15 -0.31 -10.46 7.30
C PHE A 15 -1.35 -10.66 8.39
N VAL A 16 -2.60 -10.39 8.07
CA VAL A 16 -3.73 -10.51 9.00
C VAL A 16 -4.51 -11.78 8.71
N GLY A 17 -4.36 -12.75 9.57
CA GLY A 17 -5.12 -13.98 9.49
C GLY A 17 -6.45 -13.86 10.25
N THR A 18 -7.55 -14.25 9.62
CA THR A 18 -8.89 -14.23 10.23
C THR A 18 -9.62 -15.57 10.03
N HIS A 19 -10.42 -15.95 11.00
CA HIS A 19 -11.30 -17.12 10.87
C HIS A 19 -12.39 -16.87 9.82
N VAL A 20 -12.73 -17.90 9.05
CA VAL A 20 -13.80 -17.80 8.02
C VAL A 20 -15.19 -17.86 8.65
N HIS A 21 -15.35 -18.64 9.71
CA HIS A 21 -16.60 -18.74 10.47
C HIS A 21 -16.43 -18.07 11.84
N LYS A 22 -17.48 -17.39 12.31
CA LYS A 22 -17.53 -16.93 13.70
C LYS A 22 -17.49 -18.19 14.57
N LEU A 23 -16.39 -18.37 15.26
CA LEU A 23 -16.33 -19.29 16.38
C LEU A 23 -17.35 -18.80 17.44
N LYS A 24 -17.87 -19.67 18.31
CA LYS A 24 -18.78 -19.27 19.36
C LYS A 24 -18.19 -18.10 20.16
N ALA A 25 -19.02 -17.25 20.74
CA ALA A 25 -18.64 -15.96 21.35
C ALA A 25 -17.41 -15.99 22.26
N ASN A 26 -17.11 -17.13 22.89
CA ASN A 26 -15.95 -17.33 23.77
C ASN A 26 -14.67 -17.76 23.02
N GLU A 27 -14.74 -18.06 21.72
CA GLU A 27 -13.64 -18.60 20.93
C GLU A 27 -13.19 -17.65 19.79
N SER A 28 -14.02 -16.63 19.49
CA SER A 28 -13.98 -15.91 18.22
C SER A 28 -12.88 -14.87 18.07
N ASN A 29 -12.15 -14.52 19.12
CA ASN A 29 -11.20 -13.40 19.12
C ASN A 29 -9.73 -13.80 19.33
N SER A 30 -9.42 -15.08 19.38
CA SER A 30 -8.00 -15.48 19.44
C SER A 30 -7.35 -15.21 18.10
N PRO A 31 -6.28 -14.40 18.06
CA PRO A 31 -5.51 -14.22 16.83
C PRO A 31 -4.97 -15.57 16.37
N LEU A 32 -4.84 -15.76 15.06
CA LEU A 32 -4.17 -16.95 14.53
C LEU A 32 -2.77 -17.06 15.12
N SER A 33 -2.36 -18.28 15.44
CA SER A 33 -1.03 -18.50 16.02
C SER A 33 0.07 -17.98 15.11
N THR A 34 1.18 -17.53 15.69
CA THR A 34 2.38 -17.08 14.95
C THR A 34 2.86 -18.13 13.96
N LYS A 35 2.70 -19.42 14.26
CA LYS A 35 3.01 -20.54 13.36
C LYS A 35 2.17 -20.53 12.09
N ILE A 36 0.89 -20.12 12.17
CA ILE A 36 0.03 -19.98 10.97
C ILE A 36 0.44 -18.72 10.19
N VAL A 37 0.66 -17.60 10.89
CA VAL A 37 1.08 -16.34 10.25
C VAL A 37 2.43 -16.47 9.55
N SER A 38 3.38 -17.24 10.10
CA SER A 38 4.69 -17.46 9.47
C SER A 38 4.63 -18.17 8.11
N ARG A 39 3.53 -18.86 7.79
CA ARG A 39 3.31 -19.50 6.48
C ARG A 39 2.81 -18.52 5.40
N ALA A 40 2.46 -17.28 5.77
CA ALA A 40 1.87 -16.34 4.84
C ALA A 40 2.72 -16.07 3.59
N PRO A 41 4.06 -15.88 3.66
CA PRO A 41 4.87 -15.70 2.46
C PRO A 41 4.81 -16.90 1.49
N ASP A 42 4.79 -18.13 2.01
CA ASP A 42 4.71 -19.34 1.17
C ASP A 42 3.33 -19.46 0.50
N LEU A 43 2.27 -19.22 1.26
CA LEU A 43 0.90 -19.20 0.72
C LEU A 43 0.68 -18.08 -0.30
N LEU A 44 1.38 -16.94 -0.16
CA LEU A 44 1.39 -15.88 -1.16
C LEU A 44 2.00 -16.40 -2.47
N ILE A 45 3.15 -17.09 -2.40
CA ILE A 45 3.85 -17.65 -3.56
C ILE A 45 2.95 -18.62 -4.34
N GLU A 46 2.25 -19.51 -3.65
CA GLU A 46 1.33 -20.49 -4.26
C GLU A 46 0.19 -19.85 -5.04
N GLY A 47 -0.17 -18.60 -4.68
CA GLY A 47 -1.21 -17.84 -5.37
C GLY A 47 -0.72 -17.09 -6.60
N LEU A 48 0.60 -16.97 -6.83
CA LEU A 48 1.12 -16.29 -8.00
C LEU A 48 0.95 -17.14 -9.26
N SER A 49 0.60 -16.48 -10.36
CA SER A 49 0.55 -17.10 -11.69
C SER A 49 0.78 -16.03 -12.75
N LYS A 50 1.57 -16.36 -13.79
CA LYS A 50 1.77 -15.47 -14.93
C LYS A 50 0.47 -15.28 -15.73
N GLY A 51 0.34 -14.13 -16.37
CA GLY A 51 -0.82 -13.76 -17.18
C GLY A 51 -1.74 -12.75 -16.49
N VAL A 52 -2.94 -12.59 -17.02
CA VAL A 52 -3.95 -11.66 -16.48
C VAL A 52 -4.32 -12.09 -15.06
N PHE A 53 -3.98 -11.25 -14.10
CA PHE A 53 -4.09 -11.59 -12.69
C PHE A 53 -5.27 -10.89 -12.01
N TYR A 54 -5.53 -9.64 -12.39
CA TYR A 54 -6.59 -8.86 -11.78
C TYR A 54 -7.13 -7.81 -12.76
N GLU A 55 -8.45 -7.64 -12.78
CA GLU A 55 -9.13 -6.62 -13.56
C GLU A 55 -9.98 -5.75 -12.64
N ALA A 56 -9.93 -4.43 -12.85
CA ALA A 56 -10.73 -3.44 -12.12
C ALA A 56 -11.23 -2.38 -13.11
N GLY A 57 -12.48 -2.55 -13.55
CA GLY A 57 -13.04 -1.71 -14.59
C GLY A 57 -12.28 -1.87 -15.92
N LYS A 58 -11.73 -0.76 -16.42
CA LYS A 58 -10.92 -0.76 -17.65
C LYS A 58 -9.43 -1.01 -17.43
N GLU A 59 -9.01 -1.24 -16.20
CA GLU A 59 -7.61 -1.49 -15.86
C GLU A 59 -7.36 -2.99 -15.74
N LYS A 60 -6.28 -3.47 -16.35
CA LYS A 60 -5.83 -4.85 -16.25
C LYS A 60 -4.45 -4.89 -15.60
N PHE A 61 -4.26 -5.83 -14.69
CA PHE A 61 -2.98 -6.12 -14.05
C PHE A 61 -2.55 -7.53 -14.46
N VAL A 62 -1.35 -7.62 -14.99
CA VAL A 62 -0.74 -8.85 -15.48
C VAL A 62 0.50 -9.12 -14.65
N ILE A 63 0.65 -10.33 -14.14
CA ILE A 63 1.94 -10.81 -13.64
C ILE A 63 2.73 -11.27 -14.85
N VAL A 64 3.72 -10.48 -15.26
CA VAL A 64 4.58 -10.80 -16.42
C VAL A 64 5.60 -11.86 -16.03
N ASN A 65 6.27 -11.62 -14.93
CA ASN A 65 7.25 -12.56 -14.38
C ASN A 65 7.34 -12.42 -12.86
N TYR A 66 7.86 -13.47 -12.20
CA TYR A 66 8.22 -13.44 -10.79
C TYR A 66 9.38 -14.38 -10.50
N GLU A 67 10.17 -14.03 -9.51
CA GLU A 67 11.27 -14.83 -9.00
C GLU A 67 11.04 -15.13 -7.52
N ILE A 68 11.29 -16.38 -7.14
CA ILE A 68 11.18 -16.84 -5.75
C ILE A 68 12.58 -17.22 -5.28
N HIS A 69 13.05 -16.50 -4.27
CA HIS A 69 14.33 -16.75 -3.63
C HIS A 69 14.12 -17.09 -2.15
N ALA A 70 15.13 -17.69 -1.52
CA ALA A 70 15.05 -18.03 -0.09
C ALA A 70 14.72 -16.82 0.79
N LYS A 71 15.21 -15.63 0.44
CA LYS A 71 15.10 -14.40 1.25
C LYS A 71 14.02 -13.43 0.78
N TYR A 72 13.56 -13.52 -0.48
CA TYR A 72 12.61 -12.57 -1.06
C TYR A 72 11.76 -13.17 -2.19
N ILE A 73 10.68 -12.49 -2.49
CA ILE A 73 9.84 -12.69 -3.67
C ILE A 73 9.94 -11.40 -4.49
N LEU A 74 10.24 -11.52 -5.78
CA LEU A 74 10.23 -10.40 -6.72
C LEU A 74 9.15 -10.63 -7.77
N ILE A 75 8.29 -9.64 -7.99
CA ILE A 75 7.16 -9.72 -8.91
C ILE A 75 7.25 -8.54 -9.86
N LEU A 76 7.12 -8.81 -11.17
CA LEU A 76 6.92 -7.80 -12.20
C LEU A 76 5.45 -7.77 -12.60
N PHE A 77 4.79 -6.66 -12.28
CA PHE A 77 3.43 -6.37 -12.74
C PHE A 77 3.48 -5.44 -13.94
N ASN A 78 2.73 -5.77 -14.98
CA ASN A 78 2.30 -4.80 -15.98
C ASN A 78 0.84 -4.42 -15.73
N PHE A 79 0.51 -3.16 -15.90
CA PHE A 79 -0.87 -2.73 -15.84
C PHE A 79 -1.20 -1.77 -16.99
N THR A 80 -2.39 -1.94 -17.54
CA THR A 80 -2.91 -1.11 -18.61
C THR A 80 -3.97 -0.16 -18.08
N THR A 81 -4.00 1.06 -18.63
CA THR A 81 -4.98 2.08 -18.23
C THR A 81 -5.34 2.97 -19.43
N ASP A 82 -6.59 3.44 -19.45
CA ASP A 82 -7.09 4.40 -20.43
C ASP A 82 -7.10 5.85 -19.89
N ARG A 83 -6.59 6.07 -18.68
CA ARG A 83 -6.62 7.38 -18.00
C ARG A 83 -5.69 8.43 -18.60
N TYR A 84 -4.72 7.99 -19.41
CA TYR A 84 -3.77 8.90 -20.03
C TYR A 84 -4.22 9.23 -21.45
N SER A 85 -4.16 10.52 -21.79
CA SER A 85 -4.34 11.01 -23.14
C SER A 85 -3.28 10.45 -24.07
N ASP A 86 -3.52 10.56 -25.37
CA ASP A 86 -2.55 10.19 -26.39
C ASP A 86 -1.25 10.97 -26.20
N PRO A 87 -0.07 10.30 -26.26
CA PRO A 87 1.19 10.97 -26.08
C PRO A 87 1.47 11.94 -27.24
N THR A 88 1.91 13.15 -26.88
CA THR A 88 2.32 14.16 -27.85
C THR A 88 3.82 14.37 -27.70
N TYR A 89 4.57 14.21 -28.79
CA TYR A 89 5.99 14.47 -28.86
C TYR A 89 6.24 15.81 -29.54
N TYR A 90 7.15 16.59 -28.97
CA TYR A 90 7.60 17.83 -29.55
C TYR A 90 8.99 17.62 -30.16
N ASP A 91 9.13 17.86 -31.46
CA ASP A 91 10.40 17.84 -32.15
C ASP A 91 11.00 19.24 -32.11
N GLU A 92 12.04 19.40 -31.32
CA GLU A 92 12.73 20.67 -31.11
C GLU A 92 13.39 21.20 -32.40
N LYS A 93 13.82 20.31 -33.31
CA LYS A 93 14.49 20.70 -34.56
C LYS A 93 13.50 21.26 -35.59
N SER A 94 12.35 20.61 -35.73
CA SER A 94 11.33 21.02 -36.71
C SER A 94 10.27 21.94 -36.11
N ASN A 95 10.29 22.19 -34.79
CA ASN A 95 9.29 22.93 -34.04
C ASN A 95 7.86 22.40 -34.26
N LYS A 96 7.73 21.07 -34.42
CA LYS A 96 6.46 20.39 -34.67
C LYS A 96 6.02 19.53 -33.51
N ARG A 97 4.71 19.40 -33.33
CA ARG A 97 4.07 18.48 -32.39
C ARG A 97 3.51 17.29 -33.14
N ASN A 98 3.90 16.10 -32.73
CA ASN A 98 3.45 14.83 -33.28
C ASN A 98 2.66 14.10 -32.20
N GLN A 99 1.37 13.88 -32.41
CA GLN A 99 0.51 13.10 -31.52
C GLN A 99 0.40 11.68 -32.07
N ILE A 100 0.66 10.70 -31.24
CA ILE A 100 0.43 9.30 -31.57
C ILE A 100 -0.97 8.95 -31.06
N THR A 101 -1.93 8.84 -31.97
CA THR A 101 -3.31 8.48 -31.65
C THR A 101 -3.41 6.97 -31.39
N LYS A 102 -3.88 6.61 -30.21
CA LYS A 102 -4.16 5.20 -29.86
C LYS A 102 -5.40 4.70 -30.61
N LEU A 103 -5.38 3.45 -31.03
CA LEU A 103 -6.57 2.75 -31.49
C LEU A 103 -7.53 2.53 -30.29
N ASN A 104 -8.82 2.34 -30.60
CA ASN A 104 -9.84 2.14 -29.55
C ASN A 104 -9.57 0.93 -28.63
N SER A 105 -8.80 -0.06 -29.12
CA SER A 105 -8.38 -1.25 -28.38
C SER A 105 -7.05 -1.08 -27.63
N GLU A 106 -6.30 -0.01 -27.91
CA GLU A 106 -4.97 0.21 -27.32
C GLU A 106 -5.05 0.98 -26.00
N ARG A 107 -4.18 0.65 -25.07
CA ARG A 107 -4.05 1.28 -23.77
C ARG A 107 -2.59 1.51 -23.42
N MET A 108 -2.34 2.54 -22.64
CA MET A 108 -1.00 2.75 -22.09
C MET A 108 -0.67 1.63 -21.10
N GLU A 109 0.52 1.05 -21.23
CA GLU A 109 1.04 0.02 -20.35
C GLU A 109 2.22 0.53 -19.54
N PHE A 110 2.24 0.15 -18.27
CA PHE A 110 3.29 0.48 -17.31
C PHE A 110 3.72 -0.76 -16.56
N SER A 111 5.01 -0.85 -16.25
CA SER A 111 5.56 -1.91 -15.41
C SER A 111 5.91 -1.41 -14.03
N CYS A 112 5.73 -2.28 -13.04
CA CYS A 112 6.06 -2.04 -11.65
C CYS A 112 6.72 -3.27 -11.03
N HIS A 113 7.95 -3.13 -10.52
CA HIS A 113 8.61 -4.15 -9.75
C HIS A 113 8.23 -4.04 -8.27
N VAL A 114 7.90 -5.18 -7.67
CA VAL A 114 7.57 -5.32 -6.25
C VAL A 114 8.46 -6.38 -5.64
N MET A 115 9.27 -6.03 -4.65
CA MET A 115 10.10 -6.99 -3.91
C MET A 115 9.65 -7.06 -2.47
N ILE A 116 9.36 -8.28 -1.97
CA ILE A 116 8.86 -8.58 -0.64
C ILE A 116 9.87 -9.48 0.05
N LYS A 117 10.34 -9.14 1.25
CA LYS A 117 11.12 -10.07 2.08
C LYS A 117 10.26 -11.25 2.50
N ARG A 118 10.85 -12.44 2.61
CA ARG A 118 10.17 -13.63 3.15
C ARG A 118 10.27 -13.72 4.67
N SER A 119 11.24 -13.04 5.28
CA SER A 119 11.36 -12.97 6.73
C SER A 119 10.28 -12.09 7.34
N LEU A 120 9.68 -12.56 8.43
CA LEU A 120 8.70 -11.82 9.19
C LEU A 120 9.30 -11.38 10.52
N VAL A 121 9.09 -10.12 10.86
CA VAL A 121 9.37 -9.57 12.19
C VAL A 121 8.05 -9.12 12.78
N ASN A 122 7.61 -9.72 13.87
CA ASN A 122 6.31 -9.46 14.51
C ASN A 122 5.11 -9.62 13.57
N GLY A 123 5.19 -10.56 12.61
CA GLY A 123 4.12 -10.79 11.62
C GLY A 123 4.13 -9.83 10.44
N GLU A 124 5.13 -8.99 10.32
CA GLU A 124 5.30 -8.02 9.24
C GLU A 124 6.52 -8.34 8.39
N SER A 125 6.43 -8.03 7.11
CA SER A 125 7.51 -8.12 6.14
C SER A 125 7.83 -6.75 5.56
N GLU A 126 9.11 -6.50 5.28
CA GLU A 126 9.52 -5.32 4.53
C GLU A 126 9.31 -5.53 3.03
N MET A 127 8.82 -4.51 2.38
CA MET A 127 8.56 -4.49 0.95
C MET A 127 9.06 -3.19 0.32
N ILE A 128 9.63 -3.29 -0.88
CA ILE A 128 9.97 -2.14 -1.71
C ILE A 128 9.24 -2.24 -3.04
N VAL A 129 8.66 -1.13 -3.47
CA VAL A 129 7.81 -1.04 -4.65
C VAL A 129 8.30 0.08 -5.55
N GLU A 130 8.52 -0.20 -6.82
CA GLU A 130 8.86 0.80 -7.82
C GLU A 130 7.73 1.83 -7.90
N LYS A 131 8.07 3.12 -7.83
CA LYS A 131 7.08 4.21 -7.88
C LYS A 131 6.70 4.47 -9.33
N VAL A 132 5.51 4.03 -9.69
CA VAL A 132 4.97 4.18 -11.05
C VAL A 132 3.63 4.90 -10.96
N SER A 133 3.43 5.89 -11.85
CA SER A 133 2.16 6.63 -11.91
C SER A 133 1.00 5.67 -12.14
N GLY A 134 -0.04 5.78 -11.33
CA GLY A 134 -1.21 4.90 -11.42
C GLY A 134 -1.11 3.59 -10.62
N PHE A 135 0.05 3.21 -10.08
CA PHE A 135 0.18 2.03 -9.23
C PHE A 135 0.11 2.41 -7.75
N SER A 136 -1.10 2.45 -7.20
CA SER A 136 -1.35 2.90 -5.83
C SER A 136 -1.20 1.77 -4.80
N LYS A 137 -1.03 2.15 -3.52
CA LYS A 137 -1.03 1.25 -2.37
C LYS A 137 -2.30 0.37 -2.32
N ALA A 138 -3.47 0.95 -2.59
CA ALA A 138 -4.73 0.21 -2.61
C ALA A 138 -4.74 -0.89 -3.70
N ARG A 139 -4.19 -0.60 -4.88
CA ARG A 139 -4.04 -1.60 -5.94
C ARG A 139 -3.10 -2.71 -5.53
N LEU A 140 -1.95 -2.38 -4.96
CA LEU A 140 -0.99 -3.35 -4.45
C LEU A 140 -1.64 -4.26 -3.39
N THR A 141 -2.37 -3.69 -2.44
CA THR A 141 -3.13 -4.44 -1.42
C THR A 141 -4.12 -5.41 -2.08
N ASN A 142 -4.87 -4.97 -3.09
CA ASN A 142 -5.82 -5.81 -3.80
C ASN A 142 -5.14 -6.96 -4.56
N LEU A 143 -3.99 -6.71 -5.19
CA LEU A 143 -3.21 -7.72 -5.91
C LEU A 143 -2.69 -8.80 -4.95
N ILE A 144 -2.12 -8.41 -3.81
CA ILE A 144 -1.65 -9.37 -2.81
C ILE A 144 -2.82 -10.17 -2.21
N ASN A 145 -3.93 -9.52 -1.90
CA ASN A 145 -5.13 -10.22 -1.42
C ASN A 145 -5.72 -11.16 -2.48
N LYS A 146 -5.60 -10.84 -3.78
CA LYS A 146 -5.99 -11.74 -4.87
C LYS A 146 -5.10 -12.98 -4.88
N ALA A 147 -3.78 -12.83 -4.70
CA ALA A 147 -2.87 -13.98 -4.63
C ALA A 147 -3.27 -14.94 -3.50
N PHE A 148 -3.63 -14.45 -2.30
CA PHE A 148 -4.13 -15.32 -1.23
C PHE A 148 -5.45 -16.01 -1.57
N ARG A 149 -6.35 -15.35 -2.30
CA ARG A 149 -7.58 -16.01 -2.76
C ARG A 149 -7.30 -17.13 -3.78
N GLU A 150 -6.36 -16.91 -4.69
CA GLU A 150 -5.93 -17.91 -5.66
C GLU A 150 -5.24 -19.10 -4.97
N SER A 151 -4.33 -18.84 -4.04
CA SER A 151 -3.69 -19.89 -3.24
C SER A 151 -4.73 -20.72 -2.50
N LYS A 152 -5.69 -20.09 -1.84
CA LYS A 152 -6.76 -20.79 -1.12
C LYS A 152 -7.64 -21.62 -2.05
N SER A 153 -7.91 -21.15 -3.25
CA SER A 153 -8.68 -21.90 -4.26
C SER A 153 -7.94 -23.14 -4.74
N LYS A 154 -6.63 -23.02 -4.95
CA LYS A 154 -5.78 -24.14 -5.41
C LYS A 154 -5.48 -25.15 -4.29
N HIS A 155 -5.25 -24.66 -3.09
CA HIS A 155 -4.77 -25.42 -1.93
C HIS A 155 -5.65 -25.20 -0.70
N PRO A 156 -6.96 -25.55 -0.72
CA PRO A 156 -7.89 -25.21 0.37
C PRO A 156 -7.51 -25.83 1.72
N LYS A 157 -6.83 -26.99 1.72
CA LYS A 157 -6.37 -27.68 2.94
C LYS A 157 -5.27 -26.91 3.68
N ASP A 158 -4.48 -26.09 2.98
CA ASP A 158 -3.42 -25.29 3.58
C ASP A 158 -3.97 -24.08 4.39
N PHE A 159 -5.23 -23.76 4.17
CA PHE A 159 -6.00 -22.77 4.92
C PHE A 159 -6.88 -23.36 6.01
N GLU A 160 -6.50 -24.53 6.51
CA GLU A 160 -7.18 -25.23 7.60
C GLU A 160 -6.19 -25.54 8.74
N TYR A 161 -6.69 -25.57 9.97
CA TYR A 161 -5.96 -26.03 11.14
C TYR A 161 -6.91 -26.75 12.10
N ASN A 162 -6.36 -27.55 13.03
CA ASN A 162 -7.16 -28.25 14.01
C ASN A 162 -7.78 -27.26 15.00
N HIS A 163 -9.06 -27.45 15.33
CA HIS A 163 -9.73 -26.63 16.31
C HIS A 163 -8.95 -26.64 17.65
N PRO A 164 -8.71 -25.47 18.29
CA PRO A 164 -7.85 -25.40 19.46
C PRO A 164 -8.42 -26.09 20.72
N ASP A 165 -9.72 -26.33 20.76
CA ASP A 165 -10.39 -27.04 21.87
C ASP A 165 -10.20 -28.56 21.81
N GLY A 166 -9.52 -29.09 20.78
CA GLY A 166 -9.36 -30.53 20.58
C GLY A 166 -10.62 -31.27 20.19
N SER A 167 -11.73 -30.59 19.90
CA SER A 167 -12.99 -31.21 19.52
C SER A 167 -12.86 -32.07 18.26
N LYS A 168 -13.69 -33.13 18.19
CA LYS A 168 -13.79 -34.03 17.04
C LYS A 168 -15.08 -33.79 16.27
N ASP A 169 -15.06 -34.09 15.00
CA ASP A 169 -16.23 -34.11 14.14
C ASP A 169 -17.11 -35.37 14.45
N THR A 170 -18.26 -35.47 13.79
CA THR A 170 -19.18 -36.61 13.95
C THR A 170 -18.58 -37.97 13.51
N ARG A 171 -17.44 -37.96 12.82
CA ARG A 171 -16.69 -39.15 12.37
C ARG A 171 -15.48 -39.44 13.27
N GLY A 172 -15.29 -38.71 14.34
CA GLY A 172 -14.16 -38.89 15.27
C GLY A 172 -12.84 -38.24 14.83
N ASN A 173 -12.80 -37.51 13.72
CA ASN A 173 -11.62 -36.80 13.27
C ASN A 173 -11.46 -35.44 13.97
N PRO A 174 -10.24 -34.91 14.14
CA PRO A 174 -10.05 -33.56 14.65
C PRO A 174 -10.86 -32.52 13.84
N ARG A 175 -11.69 -31.77 14.53
CA ARG A 175 -12.47 -30.69 13.91
C ARG A 175 -11.54 -29.66 13.28
N LYS A 176 -11.83 -29.24 12.03
CA LYS A 176 -11.02 -28.27 11.29
C LYS A 176 -11.65 -26.88 11.34
N CYS A 177 -10.80 -25.90 11.55
CA CYS A 177 -11.11 -24.48 11.39
C CYS A 177 -10.53 -23.97 10.09
N LYS A 178 -11.29 -23.14 9.37
CA LYS A 178 -10.84 -22.49 8.14
C LYS A 178 -10.45 -21.05 8.44
N PHE A 179 -9.37 -20.60 7.81
CA PHE A 179 -8.92 -19.21 7.89
C PHE A 179 -8.72 -18.58 6.51
N LYS A 180 -8.49 -17.30 6.50
CA LYS A 180 -8.08 -16.53 5.33
C LYS A 180 -7.03 -15.52 5.75
N PHE A 181 -6.13 -15.19 4.82
CA PHE A 181 -5.25 -14.04 4.95
C PHE A 181 -5.82 -12.84 4.21
N THR A 182 -5.63 -11.68 4.83
CA THR A 182 -5.69 -10.36 4.20
C THR A 182 -4.41 -9.63 4.54
N VAL A 183 -4.04 -8.65 3.74
CA VAL A 183 -2.85 -7.86 4.01
C VAL A 183 -3.22 -6.42 4.32
N ARG A 184 -2.41 -5.83 5.20
CA ARG A 184 -2.33 -4.40 5.40
C ARG A 184 -0.98 -3.95 4.87
N VAL A 185 -0.98 -2.93 4.04
CA VAL A 185 0.21 -2.32 3.46
C VAL A 185 0.36 -0.93 4.06
N ASP A 186 1.41 -0.71 4.84
CA ASP A 186 1.65 0.56 5.50
C ASP A 186 2.97 1.16 5.00
N GLY A 187 3.01 2.47 4.75
CA GLY A 187 4.23 3.14 4.33
C GLY A 187 5.25 3.20 5.47
N VAL A 188 6.51 3.07 5.13
CA VAL A 188 7.58 3.26 6.10
C VAL A 188 7.95 4.74 6.14
N PRO A 189 7.75 5.46 7.25
CA PRO A 189 8.07 6.87 7.34
C PRO A 189 9.56 7.12 7.10
N SER A 190 9.86 8.17 6.33
CA SER A 190 11.25 8.59 6.13
C SER A 190 11.85 9.13 7.44
N SER A 191 13.17 9.01 7.59
CA SER A 191 13.89 9.66 8.71
C SER A 191 13.72 11.17 8.66
N GLN A 192 13.63 11.76 7.48
CA GLN A 192 13.38 13.17 7.28
C GLN A 192 12.04 13.58 7.90
N MET A 193 10.94 12.89 7.56
CA MET A 193 9.63 13.18 8.14
C MET A 193 9.64 13.09 9.67
N LYS A 194 10.27 12.05 10.23
CA LYS A 194 10.37 11.90 11.68
C LYS A 194 11.09 13.11 12.29
N ASN A 195 12.23 13.50 11.71
CA ASN A 195 13.00 14.65 12.16
C ASN A 195 12.19 15.96 12.05
N ASP A 196 11.48 16.15 10.94
CA ASP A 196 10.72 17.36 10.68
C ASP A 196 9.54 17.53 11.67
N ILE A 197 8.87 16.45 12.01
CA ILE A 197 7.80 16.45 13.02
C ILE A 197 8.36 16.61 14.44
N GLU A 198 9.43 15.90 14.79
CA GLU A 198 9.98 15.93 16.15
C GLU A 198 10.68 17.25 16.46
N ASN A 199 11.45 17.79 15.55
CA ASN A 199 12.34 18.94 15.76
C ASN A 199 11.87 20.22 15.04
N GLY A 200 10.91 20.12 14.11
CA GLY A 200 10.35 21.27 13.42
C GLY A 200 9.36 22.06 14.28
N LYS A 201 8.95 23.23 13.79
CA LYS A 201 7.90 24.04 14.40
C LYS A 201 6.55 23.65 13.80
N ILE A 202 5.69 22.97 14.57
CA ILE A 202 4.34 22.66 14.15
C ILE A 202 3.47 23.90 14.26
N SER A 203 2.76 24.23 13.18
CA SER A 203 1.87 25.39 13.09
C SER A 203 0.38 25.04 13.20
N GLY A 204 0.02 23.76 13.20
CA GLY A 204 -1.34 23.32 13.43
C GLY A 204 -1.68 22.01 12.75
N LEU A 205 -2.80 21.44 13.16
CA LEU A 205 -3.41 20.24 12.60
C LEU A 205 -4.83 20.57 12.13
N GLU A 206 -5.14 20.26 10.90
CA GLU A 206 -6.47 20.45 10.30
C GLU A 206 -7.09 19.09 9.99
N LEU A 207 -8.27 18.82 10.55
CA LEU A 207 -9.06 17.62 10.25
C LEU A 207 -10.11 18.00 9.23
N VAL A 208 -10.27 17.18 8.20
CA VAL A 208 -11.15 17.46 7.06
C VAL A 208 -12.09 16.28 6.82
N SER A 209 -13.37 16.58 6.64
CA SER A 209 -14.33 15.68 6.03
C SER A 209 -14.69 16.16 4.64
N ARG A 210 -14.51 15.32 3.64
CA ARG A 210 -14.89 15.58 2.24
C ARG A 210 -16.19 14.88 1.83
N LYS A 211 -16.80 14.15 2.76
CA LYS A 211 -18.08 13.49 2.51
C LYS A 211 -19.20 14.54 2.44
N LYS A 212 -20.12 14.37 1.51
CA LYS A 212 -21.30 15.23 1.40
C LYS A 212 -22.28 14.88 2.53
N PHE A 213 -22.48 15.77 3.48
CA PHE A 213 -23.18 15.39 4.68
C PHE A 213 -24.60 15.89 4.80
N LYS A 214 -24.87 17.12 4.67
CA LYS A 214 -26.13 17.68 5.12
C LYS A 214 -26.74 18.55 4.06
N LYS A 215 -28.04 18.32 3.79
CA LYS A 215 -28.87 19.29 3.14
C LYS A 215 -29.23 20.34 4.18
N TRP A 216 -28.92 21.59 3.92
CA TRP A 216 -29.22 22.72 4.81
C TRP A 216 -30.61 23.30 4.60
N ASP A 217 -31.26 22.93 3.48
CA ASP A 217 -32.59 23.36 3.11
C ASP A 217 -33.47 22.15 2.75
N GLN A 218 -34.79 22.31 2.80
CA GLN A 218 -35.75 21.26 2.49
C GLN A 218 -35.67 20.76 1.04
N HIS A 219 -35.20 21.61 0.13
CA HIS A 219 -35.11 21.32 -1.31
C HIS A 219 -33.74 20.75 -1.72
N GLY A 220 -32.74 20.80 -0.83
CA GLY A 220 -31.39 20.30 -1.10
C GLY A 220 -30.59 21.15 -2.06
N HIS A 221 -30.89 22.44 -2.17
CA HIS A 221 -30.09 23.39 -2.96
C HIS A 221 -28.78 23.74 -2.27
N PHE A 222 -28.74 23.70 -0.95
CA PHE A 222 -27.56 23.92 -0.13
C PHE A 222 -27.09 22.58 0.48
N ILE A 223 -25.95 22.10 0.02
CA ILE A 223 -25.35 20.84 0.49
C ILE A 223 -23.96 21.16 1.06
N GLU A 224 -23.72 20.68 2.29
CA GLU A 224 -22.41 20.75 2.90
C GLU A 224 -21.39 19.98 2.04
N LYS A 225 -20.29 20.65 1.64
CA LYS A 225 -19.24 20.03 0.83
C LYS A 225 -18.11 19.45 1.67
N SER A 226 -17.78 20.08 2.77
CA SER A 226 -16.68 19.67 3.65
C SER A 226 -16.81 20.31 5.02
N THR A 227 -16.35 19.63 6.04
CA THR A 227 -16.16 20.16 7.40
C THR A 227 -14.68 20.24 7.70
N HIS A 228 -14.22 21.38 8.25
CA HIS A 228 -12.84 21.60 8.63
C HIS A 228 -12.77 21.92 10.13
N VAL A 229 -11.95 21.17 10.85
CA VAL A 229 -11.65 21.41 12.28
C VAL A 229 -10.16 21.73 12.40
N LYS A 230 -9.82 22.92 12.87
CA LYS A 230 -8.44 23.34 13.10
C LYS A 230 -8.08 23.14 14.57
N LEU A 231 -6.94 22.53 14.81
CA LEU A 231 -6.43 22.19 16.13
C LEU A 231 -4.99 22.68 16.28
N ASP A 232 -4.67 23.18 17.46
CA ASP A 232 -3.28 23.42 17.84
C ASP A 232 -2.63 22.14 18.35
N PHE A 233 -1.38 21.91 17.98
CA PHE A 233 -0.63 20.72 18.37
C PHE A 233 0.58 21.10 19.22
N ASN A 234 0.45 20.96 20.53
CA ASN A 234 1.42 21.42 21.53
C ASN A 234 2.19 20.28 22.23
N ALA A 235 2.41 19.14 21.55
CA ALA A 235 3.18 18.04 22.12
C ALA A 235 4.68 18.41 22.24
N PRO A 236 5.36 17.98 23.33
CA PRO A 236 6.78 18.20 23.52
C PRO A 236 7.61 17.51 22.43
N SER A 237 8.77 18.10 22.10
CA SER A 237 9.74 17.47 21.20
C SER A 237 10.18 16.11 21.74
N GLY A 238 10.46 15.15 20.83
CA GLY A 238 10.82 13.77 21.17
C GLY A 238 9.63 12.83 21.36
N THR A 239 8.40 13.35 21.46
CA THR A 239 7.17 12.54 21.59
C THR A 239 6.08 12.92 20.60
N ARG A 240 6.35 13.87 19.71
CA ARG A 240 5.34 14.44 18.80
C ARG A 240 4.78 13.41 17.84
N MET A 241 5.63 12.57 17.26
CA MET A 241 5.19 11.55 16.32
C MET A 241 4.27 10.52 16.99
N ASP A 242 4.63 10.07 18.20
CA ASP A 242 3.84 9.10 18.93
C ASP A 242 2.49 9.69 19.39
N ASN A 243 2.49 10.92 19.90
CA ASN A 243 1.27 11.64 20.24
C ASN A 243 0.37 11.87 19.02
N LEU A 244 0.95 12.21 17.87
CA LEU A 244 0.21 12.36 16.62
C LEU A 244 -0.45 11.03 16.20
N LYS A 245 0.27 9.91 16.27
CA LYS A 245 -0.27 8.57 15.98
C LYS A 245 -1.43 8.21 16.88
N VAL A 246 -1.25 8.36 18.18
CA VAL A 246 -2.31 8.07 19.17
C VAL A 246 -3.53 8.94 18.91
N PHE A 247 -3.34 10.23 18.69
CA PHE A 247 -4.43 11.17 18.41
C PHE A 247 -5.17 10.81 17.10
N LEU A 248 -4.47 10.61 15.98
CA LEU A 248 -5.09 10.25 14.71
C LEU A 248 -5.83 8.90 14.80
N GLY A 249 -5.29 7.95 15.56
CA GLY A 249 -5.96 6.68 15.85
C GLY A 249 -7.23 6.82 16.67
N SER A 250 -7.29 7.76 17.65
CA SER A 250 -8.50 8.03 18.43
C SER A 250 -9.57 8.74 17.60
N ILE A 251 -9.19 9.75 16.82
CA ILE A 251 -10.11 10.48 15.94
C ILE A 251 -10.85 9.54 14.99
N LYS A 252 -10.18 8.54 14.44
CA LYS A 252 -10.81 7.56 13.57
C LYS A 252 -11.96 6.81 14.25
N LYS A 253 -11.85 6.52 15.56
CA LYS A 253 -12.89 5.85 16.34
C LYS A 253 -14.03 6.80 16.70
N ASP A 254 -13.68 8.02 17.14
CA ASP A 254 -14.62 8.96 17.74
C ASP A 254 -15.33 9.83 16.71
N LYS A 255 -14.71 10.05 15.56
CA LYS A 255 -15.20 10.91 14.47
C LYS A 255 -15.03 10.23 13.11
N PRO A 256 -15.79 9.15 12.83
CA PRO A 256 -15.63 8.35 11.60
C PRO A 256 -15.96 9.13 10.32
N ASP A 257 -16.56 10.30 10.46
CA ASP A 257 -16.89 11.19 9.35
C ASP A 257 -15.70 11.99 8.84
N LEU A 258 -14.65 12.15 9.64
CA LEU A 258 -13.42 12.78 9.22
C LEU A 258 -12.59 11.79 8.43
N ASP A 259 -12.18 12.17 7.23
CA ASP A 259 -11.47 11.28 6.30
C ASP A 259 -10.01 11.69 6.04
N HIS A 260 -9.66 12.94 6.33
CA HIS A 260 -8.28 13.43 6.15
C HIS A 260 -7.82 14.28 7.34
N ALA A 261 -6.52 14.23 7.61
CA ALA A 261 -5.84 15.15 8.51
C ALA A 261 -4.66 15.82 7.78
N LYS A 262 -4.45 17.10 7.99
CA LYS A 262 -3.37 17.88 7.41
C LYS A 262 -2.56 18.55 8.51
N LEU A 263 -1.33 18.07 8.72
CA LEU A 263 -0.36 18.68 9.63
C LEU A 263 0.43 19.74 8.88
N ARG A 264 0.54 20.95 9.46
CA ARG A 264 1.35 22.03 8.94
C ARG A 264 2.56 22.23 9.84
N PHE A 265 3.74 22.31 9.27
CA PHE A 265 4.98 22.48 10.03
C PHE A 265 6.06 23.22 9.22
N THR A 266 7.02 23.77 9.93
CA THR A 266 8.25 24.33 9.35
C THR A 266 9.40 23.41 9.73
N PRO A 267 10.14 22.82 8.77
CA PRO A 267 11.29 21.95 9.05
C PRO A 267 12.37 22.64 9.89
N PRO A 268 13.17 21.86 10.65
CA PRO A 268 14.28 22.41 11.43
C PRO A 268 15.26 23.18 10.54
N GLY A 269 15.73 24.33 11.05
CA GLY A 269 16.67 25.19 10.33
C GLY A 269 16.07 26.11 9.27
N GLN A 270 14.77 25.99 8.97
CA GLN A 270 14.06 26.91 8.08
C GLN A 270 13.41 28.03 8.89
N THR A 271 13.59 29.30 8.46
CA THR A 271 12.96 30.46 9.07
C THR A 271 11.69 30.90 8.36
N LYS A 272 11.52 30.50 7.10
CA LYS A 272 10.35 30.83 6.26
C LYS A 272 9.93 29.61 5.48
N GLY A 273 8.63 29.49 5.25
CA GLY A 273 8.01 28.38 4.54
C GLY A 273 7.29 27.42 5.50
N THR A 274 6.10 27.03 5.09
CA THR A 274 5.30 26.02 5.81
C THR A 274 5.09 24.84 4.88
N GLU A 275 5.52 23.68 5.31
CA GLU A 275 5.22 22.40 4.63
C GLU A 275 3.97 21.78 5.23
N SER A 276 3.40 20.83 4.53
CA SER A 276 2.24 20.09 5.04
C SER A 276 2.34 18.61 4.74
N ALA A 277 1.94 17.80 5.72
CA ALA A 277 1.73 16.37 5.59
C ALA A 277 0.23 16.08 5.63
N GLU A 278 -0.28 15.35 4.64
CA GLU A 278 -1.67 14.88 4.61
C GLU A 278 -1.72 13.41 4.98
N PHE A 279 -2.65 13.05 5.86
CA PHE A 279 -2.88 11.71 6.36
C PHE A 279 -4.30 11.28 5.99
N ASP A 280 -4.42 10.07 5.46
CA ASP A 280 -5.73 9.47 5.21
C ASP A 280 -6.21 8.76 6.47
N LEU A 281 -7.25 9.31 7.11
CA LEU A 281 -7.84 8.76 8.32
C LEU A 281 -8.66 7.49 8.06
N SER A 282 -8.99 7.18 6.79
CA SER A 282 -9.61 5.92 6.42
C SER A 282 -8.63 4.75 6.46
N ASP A 283 -7.33 5.03 6.41
CA ASP A 283 -6.28 4.02 6.47
C ASP A 283 -6.18 3.39 7.88
N SER A 284 -5.64 2.19 7.94
CA SER A 284 -5.41 1.47 9.20
C SER A 284 -4.37 2.15 10.09
N ASP A 285 -3.37 2.76 9.50
CA ASP A 285 -2.41 3.66 10.14
C ASP A 285 -2.52 5.05 9.51
N PRO A 286 -3.21 6.00 10.16
CA PRO A 286 -3.40 7.35 9.62
C PRO A 286 -2.10 8.15 9.49
N THR A 287 -0.99 7.72 10.10
CA THR A 287 0.33 8.34 9.91
C THR A 287 1.01 7.91 8.63
N ASN A 288 0.37 7.05 7.85
CA ASN A 288 0.85 6.52 6.60
C ASN A 288 0.66 7.53 5.47
N CYS A 289 1.53 8.51 5.40
CA CYS A 289 1.50 9.60 4.43
C CYS A 289 2.41 9.25 3.24
N GLU A 290 1.84 9.08 2.04
CA GLU A 290 2.60 8.75 0.83
C GLU A 290 3.71 9.78 0.52
N TYR A 291 3.49 11.03 0.86
CA TYR A 291 4.45 12.11 0.61
C TYR A 291 5.77 11.94 1.39
N TYR A 292 5.69 11.34 2.57
CA TYR A 292 6.84 11.14 3.46
C TYR A 292 7.31 9.69 3.57
N ASN A 293 6.80 8.81 2.75
CA ASN A 293 7.31 7.44 2.72
C ASN A 293 8.79 7.44 2.39
N LYS A 294 9.53 6.61 3.09
CA LYS A 294 10.92 6.33 2.75
C LYS A 294 11.00 5.95 1.28
N THR A 295 11.79 6.69 0.53
CA THR A 295 12.03 6.42 -0.89
C THR A 295 13.51 6.12 -1.12
N ALA A 296 13.78 5.42 -2.21
CA ALA A 296 15.13 5.19 -2.71
C ALA A 296 15.16 5.42 -4.21
N SER A 297 16.31 5.89 -4.70
CA SER A 297 16.59 5.96 -6.13
C SER A 297 17.02 4.58 -6.61
N LEU A 298 16.42 4.12 -7.70
CA LEU A 298 16.78 2.88 -8.36
C LEU A 298 17.73 3.21 -9.51
N ASN A 299 18.93 2.63 -9.49
CA ASN A 299 19.86 2.72 -10.61
C ASN A 299 19.26 1.99 -11.82
N TYR A 300 19.09 2.72 -12.91
CA TYR A 300 18.41 2.18 -14.07
C TYR A 300 18.76 2.91 -15.36
N SER A 301 19.04 2.16 -16.42
CA SER A 301 19.54 2.68 -17.69
C SER A 301 18.57 2.59 -18.88
N ALA A 302 17.34 2.07 -18.70
CA ALA A 302 16.41 1.87 -19.81
C ALA A 302 15.26 2.88 -19.86
N ASP A 303 14.80 3.17 -21.08
CA ASP A 303 13.82 4.24 -21.37
C ASP A 303 12.36 3.77 -21.51
N ASN A 304 12.05 2.49 -21.27
CA ASN A 304 10.75 1.94 -21.50
C ASN A 304 9.80 2.16 -20.32
N THR A 305 8.51 2.36 -20.60
CA THR A 305 7.45 2.42 -19.59
C THR A 305 6.97 1.03 -19.17
N SER A 306 7.18 0.02 -20.01
CA SER A 306 6.74 -1.35 -19.83
C SER A 306 7.85 -2.35 -20.19
N TYR A 307 7.90 -3.47 -19.49
CA TYR A 307 8.89 -4.53 -19.63
C TYR A 307 8.24 -5.88 -19.80
N THR A 308 8.91 -6.71 -20.59
CA THR A 308 8.53 -8.12 -20.80
C THR A 308 9.21 -9.06 -19.81
N ASP A 309 10.22 -8.58 -19.05
CA ASP A 309 10.94 -9.36 -18.06
C ASP A 309 11.48 -8.49 -16.92
N ILE A 310 11.87 -9.13 -15.83
CA ILE A 310 12.48 -8.49 -14.67
C ILE A 310 13.79 -7.83 -15.04
N ILE A 311 13.95 -6.57 -14.68
CA ILE A 311 15.16 -5.79 -14.95
C ILE A 311 16.19 -6.01 -13.84
N ASN A 312 17.33 -6.57 -14.18
CA ASN A 312 18.38 -6.93 -13.22
C ASN A 312 18.92 -5.72 -12.43
N ASP A 313 19.07 -4.57 -13.04
CA ASP A 313 19.54 -3.35 -12.35
C ASP A 313 18.55 -2.91 -11.28
N ILE A 314 17.25 -2.92 -11.60
CA ILE A 314 16.18 -2.62 -10.63
C ILE A 314 16.18 -3.66 -9.51
N LYS A 315 16.24 -4.96 -9.85
CA LYS A 315 16.33 -6.05 -8.87
C LYS A 315 17.51 -5.87 -7.91
N ASN A 316 18.69 -5.63 -8.42
CA ASN A 316 19.91 -5.46 -7.62
C ASN A 316 19.83 -4.22 -6.73
N SER A 317 19.31 -3.11 -7.26
CA SER A 317 19.08 -1.89 -6.49
C SER A 317 18.05 -2.12 -5.36
N MET A 318 16.95 -2.82 -5.62
CA MET A 318 15.95 -3.18 -4.61
C MET A 318 16.56 -4.09 -3.51
N LYS A 319 17.37 -5.09 -3.90
CA LYS A 319 18.08 -5.96 -2.93
C LYS A 319 18.99 -5.15 -2.01
N TYR A 320 19.80 -4.25 -2.59
CA TYR A 320 20.67 -3.36 -1.82
C TYR A 320 19.88 -2.55 -0.79
N HIS A 321 18.80 -1.91 -1.19
CA HIS A 321 17.98 -1.08 -0.31
C HIS A 321 17.23 -1.85 0.77
N LEU A 322 16.83 -3.10 0.51
CA LEU A 322 16.25 -4.00 1.50
C LEU A 322 17.32 -4.74 2.33
N ARG A 323 18.62 -4.49 2.10
CA ARG A 323 19.73 -5.17 2.78
C ARG A 323 19.63 -6.70 2.66
N ILE A 324 19.33 -7.17 1.46
CA ILE A 324 19.28 -8.60 1.14
C ILE A 324 20.65 -8.97 0.55
N THR A 325 21.45 -9.62 1.35
CA THR A 325 22.77 -10.19 0.93
C THR A 325 22.61 -11.59 0.36
#